data_183707c420faf87da19a16bc3b461100
#
_entry.id   183707c420faf87da19a16bc3b461100
#
_cell.length_a   1.000
_cell.length_b   1.000
_cell.length_c   1.000
_cell.angle_alpha   90.00
_cell.angle_beta   90.00
_cell.angle_gamma   90.00
#
_symmetry.space_group_name_H-M   'P 1'
#
loop_
_entity.id
_entity.type
_entity.pdbx_description
1 polymer ?
#
loop_
_entity_poly.entity_id
_entity_poly.type
_entity_poly.pdbx_seq_one_letter_code
_entity_poly.pdbx_strand_id
1 'polypeptide(L)'
;MSNTIQIICIRRKTGRYYIKQILLSLSNYFEGNYKSLFHHYYCIDLGMKLIGANLSAMQFKEIADKMESKSAQEILKWALDAYAPRIALASSFGAEDIVLIDIMTRIDREKTKVFTLDTGRLNQETYNVIDDIRRKYNIQIEAYFPAQAEVEEMVRVKGMNLMYDSIKNRKLCCEIRKVHTLNRALSKLDGWITGLRREQAITRASIKKIEIDSAHGNIIKLNPLADWTNEMVWDYIHKNSIPYNKLHDMGYPSIGCEPCTRAIQPGEDPRAGRWWWESDTSHKECGLHWDPTKRTKSR
;
A
#
# COMPACT_ATOMS: atom_id res chain seq x y z
N MET A 1 -28.07 42.64 13.50
CA MET A 1 -27.69 42.58 12.08
C MET A 1 -26.85 41.32 11.90
N SER A 2 -27.41 40.36 11.21
CA SER A 2 -26.79 39.04 11.01
C SER A 2 -25.71 39.16 9.90
N ASN A 3 -24.45 38.96 10.27
CA ASN A 3 -23.36 38.87 9.31
C ASN A 3 -23.20 37.44 8.83
N THR A 4 -23.77 37.16 7.69
CA THR A 4 -23.60 35.87 7.01
C THR A 4 -22.31 35.91 6.20
N ILE A 5 -21.36 35.02 6.51
CA ILE A 5 -20.15 34.84 5.72
C ILE A 5 -20.50 33.88 4.58
N GLN A 6 -20.50 34.38 3.34
CA GLN A 6 -20.65 33.57 2.16
C GLN A 6 -19.26 33.16 1.63
N ILE A 7 -19.01 31.87 1.61
CA ILE A 7 -17.80 31.29 0.99
C ILE A 7 -18.16 30.90 -0.44
N ILE A 8 -17.60 31.60 -1.44
CA ILE A 8 -17.81 31.30 -2.85
C ILE A 8 -16.62 30.45 -3.34
N CYS A 9 -16.89 29.20 -3.67
CA CYS A 9 -15.95 28.30 -4.35
C CYS A 9 -16.05 28.48 -5.87
N ILE A 10 -14.98 28.93 -6.53
CA ILE A 10 -14.95 29.10 -7.98
C ILE A 10 -14.20 27.93 -8.60
N ARG A 11 -14.89 27.14 -9.44
CA ARG A 11 -14.31 26.06 -10.24
C ARG A 11 -13.82 26.61 -11.58
N ARG A 12 -12.52 26.46 -11.90
CA ARG A 12 -12.01 26.73 -13.26
C ARG A 12 -12.04 25.45 -14.11
N LYS A 13 -12.21 25.59 -15.42
CA LYS A 13 -12.31 24.51 -16.43
C LYS A 13 -11.12 23.54 -16.49
N THR A 14 -10.04 23.77 -15.75
CA THR A 14 -8.81 22.95 -15.71
C THR A 14 -8.72 22.00 -14.51
N GLY A 15 -9.80 21.87 -13.71
CA GLY A 15 -9.83 20.90 -12.58
C GLY A 15 -9.01 21.29 -11.34
N ARG A 16 -8.37 22.47 -11.32
CA ARG A 16 -7.66 22.98 -10.14
C ARG A 16 -8.51 24.03 -9.42
N TYR A 17 -8.66 23.86 -8.11
CA TYR A 17 -9.31 24.84 -7.25
C TYR A 17 -8.28 25.82 -6.70
N TYR A 18 -8.52 27.10 -6.85
CA TYR A 18 -7.76 28.16 -6.17
C TYR A 18 -8.67 28.82 -5.15
N ILE A 19 -8.26 28.82 -3.90
CA ILE A 19 -8.86 29.66 -2.86
C ILE A 19 -8.12 30.98 -2.93
N LYS A 20 -8.75 32.00 -3.50
CA LYS A 20 -8.24 33.37 -3.40
C LYS A 20 -8.64 33.92 -2.03
N GLN A 21 -7.64 34.16 -1.21
CA GLN A 21 -7.78 34.72 0.12
C GLN A 21 -8.53 36.07 0.05
N ILE A 22 -9.75 36.10 0.56
CA ILE A 22 -10.40 37.39 0.90
C ILE A 22 -10.13 37.61 2.38
N LEU A 23 -8.92 38.04 2.69
CA LEU A 23 -8.53 38.59 3.98
C LEU A 23 -8.24 40.08 3.77
N LEU A 24 -9.27 40.87 3.62
CA LEU A 24 -9.16 42.33 3.74
C LEU A 24 -10.55 42.90 4.01
N SER A 25 -10.97 42.86 5.28
CA SER A 25 -11.80 43.93 5.90
C SER A 25 -12.18 43.69 7.37
N LEU A 26 -11.48 42.80 8.09
CA LEU A 26 -11.76 42.62 9.51
C LEU A 26 -10.57 42.92 10.43
N SER A 27 -9.61 43.74 9.98
CA SER A 27 -8.43 44.08 10.80
C SER A 27 -8.68 45.12 11.88
N ASN A 28 -9.88 45.72 12.01
CA ASN A 28 -10.09 46.85 12.92
C ASN A 28 -11.07 46.60 14.07
N TYR A 29 -11.45 45.34 14.38
CA TYR A 29 -12.46 45.16 15.45
C TYR A 29 -12.21 44.10 16.51
N PHE A 30 -11.09 43.40 16.54
CA PHE A 30 -10.82 42.48 17.66
C PHE A 30 -9.32 42.40 17.99
N GLU A 31 -8.86 43.23 18.91
CA GLU A 31 -7.74 42.93 19.79
C GLU A 31 -8.22 42.03 20.90
N GLY A 32 -7.70 40.81 20.95
CA GLY A 32 -7.92 39.86 22.07
C GLY A 32 -8.02 38.41 21.64
N ASN A 33 -7.06 37.63 22.04
CA ASN A 33 -7.00 36.16 22.33
C ASN A 33 -7.81 35.12 21.53
N TYR A 34 -8.41 35.39 20.40
CA TYR A 34 -9.14 34.41 19.60
C TYR A 34 -8.35 33.80 18.44
N LYS A 35 -7.11 34.23 18.18
CA LYS A 35 -6.27 33.67 17.10
C LYS A 35 -5.93 32.19 17.29
N SER A 36 -5.88 31.70 18.51
CA SER A 36 -5.54 30.31 18.82
C SER A 36 -6.71 29.32 18.57
N LEU A 37 -7.95 29.72 18.93
CA LEU A 37 -9.10 28.83 18.75
C LEU A 37 -9.57 28.72 17.29
N PHE A 38 -9.55 29.83 16.54
CA PHE A 38 -9.93 29.79 15.12
C PHE A 38 -8.90 29.04 14.26
N HIS A 39 -7.62 29.14 14.60
CA HIS A 39 -6.58 28.37 13.90
C HIS A 39 -6.71 26.86 14.16
N HIS A 40 -7.16 26.45 15.36
CA HIS A 40 -7.31 25.04 15.70
C HIS A 40 -8.53 24.38 15.04
N TYR A 41 -9.67 25.06 14.99
CA TYR A 41 -10.90 24.52 14.38
C TYR A 41 -10.88 24.57 12.85
N TYR A 42 -10.30 25.61 12.24
CA TYR A 42 -10.16 25.69 10.79
C TYR A 42 -9.11 24.73 10.24
N CYS A 43 -8.03 24.44 10.99
CA CYS A 43 -7.03 23.45 10.58
C CYS A 43 -7.54 22.02 10.67
N ILE A 44 -8.47 21.68 11.56
CA ILE A 44 -8.99 20.32 11.65
C ILE A 44 -9.95 20.02 10.49
N ASP A 45 -10.79 20.93 10.07
CA ASP A 45 -11.78 20.69 9.00
C ASP A 45 -11.21 20.98 7.59
N LEU A 46 -10.32 21.96 7.42
CA LEU A 46 -9.57 22.15 6.18
C LEU A 46 -8.37 21.20 6.04
N GLY A 47 -7.76 20.76 7.13
CA GLY A 47 -6.67 19.79 7.12
C GLY A 47 -7.09 18.44 6.56
N MET A 48 -8.33 18.02 6.78
CA MET A 48 -8.88 16.77 6.22
C MET A 48 -9.18 16.86 4.71
N LYS A 49 -9.33 18.04 4.13
CA LYS A 49 -9.57 18.24 2.68
C LYS A 49 -8.33 18.67 1.88
N LEU A 50 -7.25 19.06 2.56
CA LEU A 50 -5.99 19.52 1.92
C LEU A 50 -4.88 18.46 1.90
N ILE A 51 -5.10 17.27 2.44
CA ILE A 51 -4.09 16.19 2.48
C ILE A 51 -3.85 15.60 1.07
N GLY A 52 -4.62 15.97 0.07
CA GLY A 52 -4.39 15.62 -1.33
C GLY A 52 -3.40 16.51 -2.10
N ALA A 53 -2.84 17.60 -1.51
CA ALA A 53 -1.82 18.42 -2.17
C ALA A 53 -1.06 19.27 -1.14
N ASN A 54 0.23 18.98 -0.97
CA ASN A 54 1.23 19.82 -0.30
C ASN A 54 1.25 19.86 1.24
N LEU A 55 1.33 18.69 1.90
CA LEU A 55 1.97 18.64 3.21
C LEU A 55 3.44 19.04 3.05
N SER A 56 3.92 20.03 3.82
CA SER A 56 5.36 20.27 3.88
C SER A 56 6.06 19.00 4.43
N ALA A 57 7.32 18.79 4.05
CA ALA A 57 8.09 17.64 4.54
C ALA A 57 8.12 17.56 6.08
N MET A 58 8.04 18.71 6.76
CA MET A 58 8.01 18.81 8.22
C MET A 58 6.66 18.32 8.80
N GLN A 59 5.54 18.72 8.20
CA GLN A 59 4.20 18.27 8.63
C GLN A 59 4.01 16.76 8.40
N PHE A 60 4.50 16.25 7.28
CA PHE A 60 4.48 14.82 7.01
C PHE A 60 5.29 14.04 8.04
N LYS A 61 6.52 14.51 8.37
CA LYS A 61 7.37 13.89 9.38
C LYS A 61 6.68 13.84 10.74
N GLU A 62 6.04 14.93 11.17
CA GLU A 62 5.31 14.98 12.45
C GLU A 62 4.17 13.96 12.50
N ILE A 63 3.39 13.83 11.40
CA ILE A 63 2.33 12.82 11.29
C ILE A 63 2.93 11.41 11.32
N ALA A 64 3.97 11.14 10.56
CA ALA A 64 4.62 9.83 10.50
C ALA A 64 5.18 9.41 11.86
N ASP A 65 5.86 10.32 12.57
CA ASP A 65 6.41 10.06 13.90
C ASP A 65 5.29 9.79 14.92
N LYS A 66 4.18 10.53 14.87
CA LYS A 66 3.00 10.30 15.73
C LYS A 66 2.32 8.96 15.44
N MET A 67 2.23 8.56 14.17
CA MET A 67 1.59 7.32 13.75
C MET A 67 2.43 6.08 14.05
N GLU A 68 3.73 6.23 14.29
CA GLU A 68 4.60 5.09 14.58
C GLU A 68 4.21 4.32 15.86
N SER A 69 3.62 4.99 16.86
CA SER A 69 3.12 4.39 18.09
C SER A 69 1.67 3.88 18.01
N LYS A 70 0.98 4.12 16.88
CA LYS A 70 -0.43 3.78 16.71
C LYS A 70 -0.62 2.33 16.30
N SER A 71 -1.78 1.76 16.68
CA SER A 71 -2.22 0.44 16.24
C SER A 71 -2.55 0.41 14.75
N ALA A 72 -2.55 -0.79 14.16
CA ALA A 72 -2.97 -0.98 12.77
C ALA A 72 -4.38 -0.42 12.51
N GLN A 73 -5.31 -0.63 13.46
CA GLN A 73 -6.68 -0.14 13.37
C GLN A 73 -6.75 1.39 13.35
N GLU A 74 -5.99 2.07 14.22
CA GLU A 74 -5.96 3.54 14.26
C GLU A 74 -5.38 4.12 12.98
N ILE A 75 -4.31 3.52 12.44
CA ILE A 75 -3.68 3.94 11.19
C ILE A 75 -4.64 3.76 10.01
N LEU A 76 -5.28 2.59 9.91
CA LEU A 76 -6.23 2.31 8.83
C LEU A 76 -7.47 3.21 8.91
N LYS A 77 -7.99 3.44 10.13
CA LYS A 77 -9.11 4.37 10.31
C LYS A 77 -8.74 5.77 9.83
N TRP A 78 -7.60 6.29 10.26
CA TRP A 78 -7.10 7.59 9.81
C TRP A 78 -6.93 7.63 8.30
N ALA A 79 -6.34 6.60 7.70
CA ALA A 79 -6.10 6.52 6.27
C ALA A 79 -7.39 6.52 5.45
N LEU A 80 -8.39 5.71 5.86
CA LEU A 80 -9.69 5.64 5.18
C LEU A 80 -10.46 6.96 5.31
N ASP A 81 -10.39 7.63 6.47
CA ASP A 81 -11.06 8.91 6.67
C ASP A 81 -10.40 10.05 5.87
N ALA A 82 -9.07 10.03 5.74
CA ALA A 82 -8.32 11.10 5.08
C ALA A 82 -8.24 10.96 3.55
N TYR A 83 -8.13 9.72 3.03
CA TYR A 83 -7.77 9.48 1.64
C TYR A 83 -8.82 8.74 0.80
N ALA A 84 -9.84 8.10 1.41
CA ALA A 84 -10.86 7.46 0.59
C ALA A 84 -11.59 8.49 -0.29
N PRO A 85 -11.87 8.18 -1.54
CA PRO A 85 -11.75 6.92 -2.24
C PRO A 85 -10.42 6.70 -2.98
N ARG A 86 -9.38 7.52 -2.71
CA ARG A 86 -8.10 7.52 -3.44
C ARG A 86 -6.97 6.80 -2.68
N ILE A 87 -7.33 5.87 -1.80
CA ILE A 87 -6.42 4.94 -1.14
C ILE A 87 -6.91 3.50 -1.34
N ALA A 88 -5.98 2.56 -1.53
CA ALA A 88 -6.32 1.15 -1.69
C ALA A 88 -5.23 0.25 -1.11
N LEU A 89 -5.61 -0.94 -0.68
CA LEU A 89 -4.69 -2.01 -0.32
C LEU A 89 -4.21 -2.71 -1.59
N ALA A 90 -2.89 -2.76 -1.80
CA ALA A 90 -2.26 -3.63 -2.78
C ALA A 90 -2.08 -5.01 -2.16
N SER A 91 -2.92 -5.96 -2.54
CA SER A 91 -2.97 -7.29 -1.93
C SER A 91 -2.40 -8.36 -2.85
N SER A 92 -1.50 -9.17 -2.31
CA SER A 92 -1.07 -10.44 -2.88
C SER A 92 -1.87 -11.63 -2.31
N PHE A 93 -2.82 -11.35 -1.41
CA PHE A 93 -3.58 -12.33 -0.64
C PHE A 93 -2.70 -13.25 0.23
N GLY A 94 -1.55 -12.75 0.67
CA GLY A 94 -0.77 -13.33 1.75
C GLY A 94 -1.44 -13.11 3.11
N ALA A 95 -0.89 -13.72 4.14
CA ALA A 95 -1.45 -13.70 5.50
C ALA A 95 -1.67 -12.27 6.02
N GLU A 96 -0.71 -11.38 5.81
CA GLU A 96 -0.79 -9.99 6.25
C GLU A 96 -1.90 -9.21 5.53
N ASP A 97 -2.04 -9.44 4.22
CA ASP A 97 -3.00 -8.70 3.40
C ASP A 97 -4.45 -9.02 3.79
N ILE A 98 -4.74 -10.30 4.07
CA ILE A 98 -6.10 -10.70 4.50
C ILE A 98 -6.45 -10.19 5.90
N VAL A 99 -5.45 -10.03 6.80
CA VAL A 99 -5.64 -9.34 8.08
C VAL A 99 -6.02 -7.88 7.86
N LEU A 100 -5.32 -7.18 6.96
CA LEU A 100 -5.62 -5.80 6.62
C LEU A 100 -7.01 -5.66 6.01
N ILE A 101 -7.44 -6.58 5.14
CA ILE A 101 -8.79 -6.58 4.56
C ILE A 101 -9.84 -6.71 5.66
N ASP A 102 -9.66 -7.65 6.61
CA ASP A 102 -10.60 -7.81 7.73
C ASP A 102 -10.69 -6.54 8.58
N ILE A 103 -9.55 -5.95 8.95
CA ILE A 103 -9.54 -4.72 9.75
C ILE A 103 -10.20 -3.56 8.99
N MET A 104 -9.86 -3.35 7.72
CA MET A 104 -10.43 -2.27 6.89
C MET A 104 -11.94 -2.42 6.75
N THR A 105 -12.43 -3.62 6.48
CA THR A 105 -13.87 -3.88 6.29
C THR A 105 -14.66 -3.72 7.59
N ARG A 106 -14.07 -4.02 8.74
CA ARG A 106 -14.68 -3.75 10.06
C ARG A 106 -14.72 -2.26 10.38
N ILE A 107 -13.76 -1.48 9.90
CA ILE A 107 -13.75 -0.02 10.08
C ILE A 107 -14.81 0.63 9.18
N ASP A 108 -14.72 0.38 7.87
CA ASP A 108 -15.66 0.91 6.88
C ASP A 108 -15.57 0.09 5.58
N ARG A 109 -16.55 -0.78 5.38
CA ARG A 109 -16.59 -1.66 4.19
C ARG A 109 -16.72 -0.85 2.89
N GLU A 110 -17.50 0.22 2.88
CA GLU A 110 -17.75 1.02 1.67
C GLU A 110 -16.51 1.82 1.23
N LYS A 111 -15.65 2.19 2.18
CA LYS A 111 -14.37 2.84 1.91
C LYS A 111 -13.25 1.85 1.61
N THR A 112 -13.45 0.56 1.88
CA THR A 112 -12.43 -0.47 1.68
C THR A 112 -12.24 -0.75 0.19
N LYS A 113 -11.08 -0.37 -0.34
CA LYS A 113 -10.65 -0.68 -1.70
C LYS A 113 -9.47 -1.62 -1.67
N VAL A 114 -9.56 -2.70 -2.45
CA VAL A 114 -8.51 -3.71 -2.59
C VAL A 114 -8.22 -3.93 -4.06
N PHE A 115 -6.96 -3.95 -4.43
CA PHE A 115 -6.56 -4.41 -5.75
C PHE A 115 -5.48 -5.48 -5.65
N THR A 116 -5.42 -6.31 -6.68
CA THR A 116 -4.38 -7.33 -6.85
C THR A 116 -3.73 -7.23 -8.22
N LEU A 117 -2.48 -7.69 -8.30
CA LEU A 117 -1.76 -7.81 -9.56
C LEU A 117 -1.82 -9.29 -10.00
N ASP A 118 -2.70 -9.58 -10.93
CA ASP A 118 -2.69 -10.89 -11.57
C ASP A 118 -1.62 -10.93 -12.64
N THR A 119 -0.54 -11.63 -12.34
CA THR A 119 0.60 -11.76 -13.25
C THR A 119 0.36 -12.74 -14.40
N GLY A 120 -0.80 -13.43 -14.41
CA GLY A 120 -1.11 -14.57 -15.28
C GLY A 120 -0.31 -15.83 -14.92
N ARG A 121 0.29 -15.86 -13.72
CA ARG A 121 1.10 -16.99 -13.23
C ARG A 121 0.93 -17.20 -11.70
N LEU A 122 -0.27 -16.91 -11.18
CA LEU A 122 -0.58 -17.18 -9.78
C LEU A 122 -0.97 -18.65 -9.59
N ASN A 123 -0.81 -19.13 -8.36
CA ASN A 123 -1.31 -20.45 -7.97
C ASN A 123 -2.85 -20.46 -7.91
N GLN A 124 -3.47 -21.62 -8.14
CA GLN A 124 -4.92 -21.78 -8.04
C GLN A 124 -5.43 -21.43 -6.63
N GLU A 125 -4.66 -21.76 -5.59
CA GLU A 125 -4.98 -21.45 -4.19
C GLU A 125 -5.07 -19.94 -3.95
N THR A 126 -4.29 -19.14 -4.70
CA THR A 126 -4.39 -17.68 -4.64
C THR A 126 -5.70 -17.19 -5.23
N TYR A 127 -6.15 -17.72 -6.36
CA TYR A 127 -7.47 -17.39 -6.93
C TYR A 127 -8.61 -17.82 -5.98
N ASN A 128 -8.47 -18.99 -5.36
CA ASN A 128 -9.48 -19.50 -4.42
C ASN A 128 -9.64 -18.55 -3.21
N VAL A 129 -8.53 -18.12 -2.58
CA VAL A 129 -8.60 -17.22 -1.43
C VAL A 129 -9.10 -15.83 -1.83
N ILE A 130 -8.82 -15.33 -3.04
CA ILE A 130 -9.39 -14.09 -3.57
C ILE A 130 -10.92 -14.17 -3.56
N ASP A 131 -11.47 -15.25 -4.09
CA ASP A 131 -12.92 -15.48 -4.16
C ASP A 131 -13.54 -15.69 -2.77
N ASP A 132 -12.86 -16.40 -1.87
CA ASP A 132 -13.33 -16.58 -0.50
C ASP A 132 -13.41 -15.26 0.27
N ILE A 133 -12.39 -14.42 0.15
CA ILE A 133 -12.35 -13.08 0.75
C ILE A 133 -13.45 -12.19 0.15
N ARG A 134 -13.59 -12.19 -1.19
CA ARG A 134 -14.63 -11.43 -1.88
C ARG A 134 -16.03 -11.79 -1.38
N ARG A 135 -16.31 -13.08 -1.24
CA ARG A 135 -17.58 -13.58 -0.71
C ARG A 135 -17.79 -13.26 0.76
N LYS A 136 -16.78 -13.52 1.60
CA LYS A 136 -16.88 -13.31 3.06
C LYS A 136 -17.17 -11.86 3.42
N TYR A 137 -16.48 -10.92 2.80
CA TYR A 137 -16.57 -9.50 3.15
C TYR A 137 -17.54 -8.71 2.27
N ASN A 138 -18.07 -9.32 1.22
CA ASN A 138 -18.92 -8.69 0.22
C ASN A 138 -18.29 -7.38 -0.31
N ILE A 139 -17.04 -7.47 -0.76
CA ILE A 139 -16.27 -6.36 -1.34
C ILE A 139 -15.92 -6.67 -2.81
N GLN A 140 -15.68 -5.60 -3.56
CA GLN A 140 -15.09 -5.71 -4.89
C GLN A 140 -13.57 -5.73 -4.79
N ILE A 141 -12.92 -6.59 -5.57
CA ILE A 141 -11.47 -6.69 -5.69
C ILE A 141 -11.10 -6.34 -7.13
N GLU A 142 -10.34 -5.27 -7.32
CA GLU A 142 -9.87 -4.87 -8.65
C GLU A 142 -8.65 -5.73 -9.04
N ALA A 143 -8.76 -6.53 -10.10
CA ALA A 143 -7.64 -7.28 -10.66
C ALA A 143 -6.97 -6.49 -11.79
N TYR A 144 -5.67 -6.21 -11.65
CA TYR A 144 -4.87 -5.58 -12.70
C TYR A 144 -3.98 -6.62 -13.37
N PHE A 145 -4.10 -6.74 -14.69
CA PHE A 145 -3.30 -7.64 -15.52
C PHE A 145 -2.16 -6.88 -16.19
N PRO A 146 -1.03 -7.51 -16.51
CA PRO A 146 0.03 -6.88 -17.30
C PRO A 146 -0.47 -6.54 -18.70
N ALA A 147 0.16 -5.58 -19.35
CA ALA A 147 -0.16 -5.22 -20.73
C ALA A 147 0.11 -6.41 -21.66
N GLN A 148 -0.91 -6.81 -22.41
CA GLN A 148 -0.86 -7.98 -23.29
C GLN A 148 0.35 -7.91 -24.26
N ALA A 149 0.53 -6.80 -24.94
CA ALA A 149 1.59 -6.63 -25.92
C ALA A 149 2.99 -6.79 -25.32
N GLU A 150 3.22 -6.28 -24.10
CA GLU A 150 4.51 -6.42 -23.40
C GLU A 150 4.80 -7.89 -23.04
N VAL A 151 3.76 -8.61 -22.59
CA VAL A 151 3.89 -10.03 -22.23
C VAL A 151 4.16 -10.87 -23.46
N GLU A 152 3.40 -10.65 -24.55
CA GLU A 152 3.56 -11.38 -25.81
C GLU A 152 4.94 -11.18 -26.41
N GLU A 153 5.44 -9.93 -26.43
CA GLU A 153 6.78 -9.62 -26.93
C GLU A 153 7.87 -10.26 -26.06
N MET A 154 7.76 -10.17 -24.73
CA MET A 154 8.69 -10.80 -23.81
C MET A 154 8.75 -12.32 -24.04
N VAL A 155 7.59 -12.96 -24.16
CA VAL A 155 7.50 -14.41 -24.35
C VAL A 155 8.01 -14.83 -25.70
N ARG A 156 7.70 -14.06 -26.76
CA ARG A 156 8.18 -14.31 -28.13
C ARG A 156 9.70 -14.29 -28.21
N VAL A 157 10.33 -13.34 -27.50
CA VAL A 157 11.80 -13.14 -27.58
C VAL A 157 12.56 -14.02 -26.60
N LYS A 158 12.00 -14.26 -25.38
CA LYS A 158 12.72 -14.89 -24.27
C LYS A 158 12.14 -16.23 -23.82
N GLY A 159 11.00 -16.63 -24.34
CA GLY A 159 10.29 -17.83 -23.93
C GLY A 159 9.44 -17.67 -22.66
N MET A 160 8.59 -18.68 -22.41
CA MET A 160 7.62 -18.69 -21.31
C MET A 160 8.27 -18.69 -19.92
N ASN A 161 9.42 -19.32 -19.78
CA ASN A 161 10.10 -19.55 -18.51
C ASN A 161 11.43 -18.83 -18.38
N LEU A 162 11.56 -17.68 -19.03
CA LEU A 162 12.78 -16.85 -19.06
C LEU A 162 13.36 -16.54 -17.67
N MET A 163 12.54 -16.61 -16.62
CA MET A 163 12.98 -16.32 -15.24
C MET A 163 14.03 -17.32 -14.72
N TYR A 164 14.12 -18.51 -15.30
CA TYR A 164 15.11 -19.50 -14.91
C TYR A 164 16.48 -19.30 -15.56
N ASP A 165 16.55 -18.56 -16.68
CA ASP A 165 17.79 -18.41 -17.45
C ASP A 165 18.79 -17.49 -16.76
N SER A 166 18.31 -16.43 -16.08
CA SER A 166 19.17 -15.49 -15.38
C SER A 166 18.37 -14.57 -14.43
N ILE A 167 19.06 -13.99 -13.46
CA ILE A 167 18.51 -12.94 -12.58
C ILE A 167 18.00 -11.75 -13.41
N LYS A 168 18.70 -11.37 -14.49
CA LYS A 168 18.28 -10.29 -15.40
C LYS A 168 16.93 -10.60 -16.05
N ASN A 169 16.75 -11.80 -16.57
CA ASN A 169 15.50 -12.22 -17.18
C ASN A 169 14.37 -12.36 -16.16
N ARG A 170 14.67 -12.84 -14.95
CA ARG A 170 13.69 -12.87 -13.86
C ARG A 170 13.25 -11.46 -13.48
N LYS A 171 14.16 -10.50 -13.35
CA LYS A 171 13.85 -9.09 -13.09
C LYS A 171 12.98 -8.49 -14.19
N LEU A 172 13.30 -8.74 -15.47
CA LEU A 172 12.48 -8.33 -16.62
C LEU A 172 11.05 -8.89 -16.55
N CYS A 173 10.92 -10.18 -16.23
CA CYS A 173 9.59 -10.78 -16.03
C CYS A 173 8.79 -10.09 -14.93
N CYS A 174 9.44 -9.80 -13.78
CA CYS A 174 8.80 -9.07 -12.68
C CYS A 174 8.46 -7.61 -13.06
N GLU A 175 9.31 -6.94 -13.80
CA GLU A 175 9.10 -5.57 -14.29
C GLU A 175 7.84 -5.50 -15.14
N ILE A 176 7.75 -6.30 -16.19
CA ILE A 176 6.60 -6.32 -17.11
C ILE A 176 5.33 -6.76 -16.40
N ARG A 177 5.39 -7.89 -15.66
CA ARG A 177 4.17 -8.49 -15.08
C ARG A 177 3.70 -7.84 -13.79
N LYS A 178 4.58 -7.11 -13.07
CA LYS A 178 4.25 -6.55 -11.76
C LYS A 178 4.48 -5.05 -11.69
N VAL A 179 5.71 -4.56 -11.97
CA VAL A 179 6.05 -3.16 -11.71
C VAL A 179 5.25 -2.21 -12.61
N HIS A 180 5.19 -2.47 -13.92
CA HIS A 180 4.38 -1.66 -14.85
C HIS A 180 2.91 -1.70 -14.46
N THR A 181 2.41 -2.86 -14.05
CA THR A 181 1.02 -3.05 -13.62
C THR A 181 0.73 -2.29 -12.32
N LEU A 182 1.65 -2.33 -11.34
CA LEU A 182 1.55 -1.57 -10.09
C LEU A 182 1.52 -0.06 -10.37
N ASN A 183 2.44 0.43 -11.18
CA ASN A 183 2.50 1.86 -11.54
C ASN A 183 1.17 2.34 -12.13
N ARG A 184 0.54 1.53 -12.99
CA ARG A 184 -0.77 1.83 -13.56
C ARG A 184 -1.89 1.84 -12.51
N ALA A 185 -1.87 0.93 -11.54
CA ALA A 185 -2.83 0.92 -10.44
C ALA A 185 -2.65 2.15 -9.54
N LEU A 186 -1.41 2.44 -9.14
CA LEU A 186 -1.08 3.54 -8.22
C LEU A 186 -1.28 4.93 -8.83
N SER A 187 -1.21 5.08 -10.17
CA SER A 187 -1.37 6.39 -10.84
C SER A 187 -2.72 7.09 -10.56
N LYS A 188 -3.70 6.37 -10.05
CA LYS A 188 -5.05 6.87 -9.72
C LYS A 188 -5.23 7.15 -8.22
N LEU A 189 -4.22 6.88 -7.41
CA LEU A 189 -4.29 6.92 -5.94
C LEU A 189 -3.44 8.06 -5.37
N ASP A 190 -3.79 8.51 -4.18
CA ASP A 190 -2.99 9.43 -3.36
C ASP A 190 -2.19 8.67 -2.30
N GLY A 191 -2.56 7.41 -2.05
CA GLY A 191 -1.85 6.52 -1.15
C GLY A 191 -2.18 5.06 -1.37
N TRP A 192 -1.35 4.19 -0.83
CA TRP A 192 -1.55 2.75 -0.87
C TRP A 192 -1.14 2.08 0.44
N ILE A 193 -1.78 0.95 0.72
CA ILE A 193 -1.57 0.16 1.92
C ILE A 193 -0.89 -1.14 1.51
N THR A 194 0.05 -1.60 2.33
CA THR A 194 0.79 -2.85 2.13
C THR A 194 0.82 -3.71 3.37
N GLY A 195 0.98 -5.03 3.20
CA GLY A 195 1.17 -5.99 4.27
C GLY A 195 2.64 -6.16 4.70
N LEU A 196 3.48 -5.13 4.55
CA LEU A 196 4.88 -5.24 4.94
C LEU A 196 5.06 -5.23 6.45
N ARG A 197 5.94 -6.13 6.94
CA ARG A 197 6.40 -6.22 8.34
C ARG A 197 7.92 -6.16 8.40
N ARG A 198 8.46 -5.60 9.48
CA ARG A 198 9.91 -5.52 9.71
C ARG A 198 10.56 -6.89 9.79
N GLU A 199 9.86 -7.83 10.40
CA GLU A 199 10.35 -9.20 10.63
C GLU A 199 10.45 -10.05 9.34
N GLN A 200 9.78 -9.67 8.25
CA GLN A 200 9.74 -10.48 7.03
C GLN A 200 11.08 -10.61 6.31
N ALA A 201 11.98 -9.63 6.44
CA ALA A 201 13.30 -9.66 5.83
C ALA A 201 14.20 -8.57 6.42
N ILE A 202 15.51 -8.77 6.41
CA ILE A 202 16.52 -7.79 6.86
C ILE A 202 16.36 -6.46 6.10
N THR A 203 16.05 -6.51 4.81
CA THR A 203 15.81 -5.33 3.96
C THR A 203 14.61 -4.49 4.40
N ARG A 204 13.74 -5.03 5.28
CA ARG A 204 12.52 -4.38 5.78
C ARG A 204 12.62 -3.90 7.22
N ALA A 205 13.73 -4.17 7.91
CA ALA A 205 13.90 -3.85 9.34
C ALA A 205 13.65 -2.37 9.69
N SER A 206 13.87 -1.45 8.74
CA SER A 206 13.73 -0.01 8.93
C SER A 206 12.45 0.61 8.35
N ILE A 207 11.51 -0.21 7.83
CA ILE A 207 10.26 0.35 7.27
C ILE A 207 9.46 1.05 8.36
N LYS A 208 8.86 2.17 7.99
CA LYS A 208 7.97 2.94 8.85
C LYS A 208 6.51 2.57 8.60
N LYS A 209 5.65 2.79 9.61
CA LYS A 209 4.20 2.59 9.45
C LYS A 209 3.61 3.52 8.40
N ILE A 210 4.18 4.73 8.25
CA ILE A 210 3.83 5.68 7.18
C ILE A 210 5.11 6.23 6.57
N GLU A 211 5.19 6.21 5.24
CA GLU A 211 6.32 6.74 4.48
C GLU A 211 5.84 7.37 3.16
N ILE A 212 6.67 8.25 2.58
CA ILE A 212 6.48 8.73 1.21
C ILE A 212 7.12 7.72 0.26
N ASP A 213 6.37 7.27 -0.71
CA ASP A 213 6.84 6.37 -1.76
C ASP A 213 7.40 7.17 -2.94
N SER A 214 8.70 7.44 -2.88
CA SER A 214 9.40 8.19 -3.93
C SER A 214 9.51 7.41 -5.24
N ALA A 215 9.44 6.08 -5.20
CA ALA A 215 9.48 5.24 -6.38
C ALA A 215 8.17 5.31 -7.20
N HIS A 216 7.05 5.67 -6.56
CA HIS A 216 5.73 5.66 -7.18
C HIS A 216 5.04 7.05 -7.14
N GLY A 217 5.78 8.12 -7.42
CA GLY A 217 5.21 9.46 -7.58
C GLY A 217 4.98 10.23 -6.29
N ASN A 218 5.72 9.91 -5.22
CA ASN A 218 5.64 10.56 -3.91
C ASN A 218 4.26 10.45 -3.25
N ILE A 219 3.51 9.40 -3.53
CA ILE A 219 2.26 9.09 -2.83
C ILE A 219 2.54 8.52 -1.44
N ILE A 220 1.53 8.55 -0.57
CA ILE A 220 1.68 7.98 0.78
C ILE A 220 1.63 6.46 0.72
N LYS A 221 2.57 5.82 1.41
CA LYS A 221 2.60 4.39 1.60
C LYS A 221 2.44 4.07 3.08
N LEU A 222 1.50 3.18 3.37
CA LEU A 222 1.18 2.74 4.72
C LEU A 222 1.52 1.26 4.90
N ASN A 223 2.21 0.97 5.99
CA ASN A 223 2.56 -0.38 6.42
C ASN A 223 1.99 -0.61 7.83
N PRO A 224 0.66 -0.75 8.00
CA PRO A 224 0.03 -0.74 9.32
C PRO A 224 0.49 -1.87 10.24
N LEU A 225 0.94 -2.99 9.65
CA LEU A 225 1.43 -4.16 10.36
C LEU A 225 2.96 -4.16 10.54
N ALA A 226 3.65 -3.02 10.33
CA ALA A 226 5.12 -2.97 10.32
C ALA A 226 5.76 -3.57 11.58
N ASP A 227 5.14 -3.45 12.73
CA ASP A 227 5.61 -3.96 14.04
C ASP A 227 4.98 -5.28 14.48
N TRP A 228 4.14 -5.90 13.64
CA TRP A 228 3.53 -7.19 13.97
C TRP A 228 4.53 -8.34 13.77
N THR A 229 4.48 -9.32 14.68
CA THR A 229 5.19 -10.59 14.52
C THR A 229 4.40 -11.56 13.63
N ASN A 230 5.06 -12.62 13.17
CA ASN A 230 4.38 -13.69 12.45
C ASN A 230 3.28 -14.36 13.30
N GLU A 231 3.54 -14.55 14.57
CA GLU A 231 2.57 -15.08 15.55
C GLU A 231 1.32 -14.18 15.61
N MET A 232 1.49 -12.87 15.78
CA MET A 232 0.37 -11.93 15.84
C MET A 232 -0.53 -12.01 14.60
N VAL A 233 0.07 -12.19 13.42
CA VAL A 233 -0.68 -12.34 12.16
C VAL A 233 -1.53 -13.61 12.18
N TRP A 234 -0.93 -14.75 12.52
CA TRP A 234 -1.64 -16.03 12.54
C TRP A 234 -2.67 -16.14 13.65
N ASP A 235 -2.38 -15.62 14.85
CA ASP A 235 -3.34 -15.53 15.94
C ASP A 235 -4.57 -14.71 15.53
N TYR A 236 -4.35 -13.59 14.85
CA TYR A 236 -5.44 -12.77 14.33
C TYR A 236 -6.29 -13.54 13.31
N ILE A 237 -5.66 -14.23 12.35
CA ILE A 237 -6.33 -15.03 11.32
C ILE A 237 -7.20 -16.11 11.96
N HIS A 238 -6.63 -16.90 12.88
CA HIS A 238 -7.34 -18.01 13.53
C HIS A 238 -8.46 -17.50 14.43
N LYS A 239 -8.20 -16.51 15.27
CA LYS A 239 -9.19 -15.91 16.17
C LYS A 239 -10.42 -15.36 15.43
N ASN A 240 -10.21 -14.80 14.23
CA ASN A 240 -11.27 -14.21 13.43
C ASN A 240 -11.79 -15.12 12.31
N SER A 241 -11.31 -16.37 12.25
CA SER A 241 -11.67 -17.35 11.21
C SER A 241 -11.58 -16.79 9.79
N ILE A 242 -10.47 -16.09 9.49
CA ILE A 242 -10.27 -15.44 8.19
C ILE A 242 -9.83 -16.51 7.18
N PRO A 243 -10.44 -16.59 5.98
CA PRO A 243 -9.94 -17.44 4.90
C PRO A 243 -8.50 -17.04 4.54
N TYR A 244 -7.61 -18.00 4.39
CA TYR A 244 -6.23 -17.78 4.02
C TYR A 244 -5.78 -18.77 2.95
N ASN A 245 -4.68 -18.42 2.27
CA ASN A 245 -4.13 -19.23 1.19
C ASN A 245 -3.65 -20.59 1.72
N LYS A 246 -4.23 -21.68 1.22
CA LYS A 246 -3.95 -23.05 1.68
C LYS A 246 -2.52 -23.52 1.40
N LEU A 247 -1.78 -22.85 0.55
CA LEU A 247 -0.35 -23.10 0.40
C LEU A 247 0.43 -22.90 1.69
N HIS A 248 -0.03 -22.06 2.62
CA HIS A 248 0.60 -21.91 3.93
C HIS A 248 0.61 -23.24 4.71
N ASP A 249 -0.48 -24.01 4.64
CA ASP A 249 -0.58 -25.34 5.27
C ASP A 249 0.34 -26.38 4.59
N MET A 250 0.80 -26.10 3.37
CA MET A 250 1.66 -26.94 2.56
C MET A 250 3.16 -26.54 2.60
N GLY A 251 3.53 -25.71 3.58
CA GLY A 251 4.92 -25.28 3.76
C GLY A 251 5.37 -24.12 2.88
N TYR A 252 4.46 -23.25 2.46
CA TYR A 252 4.77 -22.00 1.73
C TYR A 252 4.60 -20.77 2.63
N PRO A 253 5.59 -20.37 3.42
CA PRO A 253 5.48 -19.17 4.28
C PRO A 253 5.48 -17.87 3.48
N SER A 254 6.02 -17.87 2.27
CA SER A 254 6.05 -16.72 1.37
C SER A 254 5.59 -17.14 -0.01
N ILE A 255 4.47 -16.58 -0.47
CA ILE A 255 3.82 -16.95 -1.72
C ILE A 255 4.03 -15.85 -2.77
N GLY A 256 4.29 -16.27 -4.00
CA GLY A 256 4.37 -15.40 -5.18
C GLY A 256 3.81 -16.10 -6.41
N CYS A 257 4.35 -15.75 -7.61
CA CYS A 257 4.01 -16.52 -8.81
C CYS A 257 4.39 -18.00 -8.62
N GLU A 258 3.53 -18.89 -9.12
CA GLU A 258 3.71 -20.33 -9.03
C GLU A 258 5.11 -20.81 -9.44
N PRO A 259 5.65 -20.48 -10.64
CA PRO A 259 6.98 -20.94 -11.04
C PRO A 259 8.14 -20.31 -10.24
N CYS A 260 7.86 -19.27 -9.44
CA CYS A 260 8.87 -18.55 -8.64
C CYS A 260 8.81 -18.89 -7.16
N THR A 261 8.04 -19.92 -6.76
CA THR A 261 7.80 -20.24 -5.35
C THR A 261 7.75 -21.76 -5.18
N ARG A 262 8.43 -22.27 -4.16
CA ARG A 262 8.30 -23.66 -3.68
C ARG A 262 8.00 -23.70 -2.19
N ALA A 263 7.54 -24.82 -1.72
CA ALA A 263 7.54 -25.13 -0.28
C ALA A 263 8.97 -25.12 0.26
N ILE A 264 9.11 -24.79 1.54
CA ILE A 264 10.39 -24.87 2.25
C ILE A 264 10.42 -26.10 3.16
N GLN A 265 11.64 -26.55 3.51
CA GLN A 265 11.84 -27.57 4.51
C GLN A 265 11.84 -26.96 5.91
N PRO A 266 11.52 -27.72 6.96
CA PRO A 266 11.65 -27.26 8.34
C PRO A 266 13.07 -26.74 8.61
N GLY A 267 13.15 -25.50 9.16
CA GLY A 267 14.42 -24.84 9.46
C GLY A 267 15.02 -24.01 8.33
N GLU A 268 14.47 -24.04 7.11
CA GLU A 268 14.87 -23.09 6.05
C GLU A 268 14.35 -21.68 6.36
N ASP A 269 15.05 -20.68 5.84
CA ASP A 269 14.59 -19.27 5.87
C ASP A 269 13.19 -19.17 5.25
N PRO A 270 12.26 -18.41 5.82
CA PRO A 270 10.89 -18.26 5.31
C PRO A 270 10.81 -17.82 3.84
N ARG A 271 11.85 -17.19 3.30
CA ARG A 271 11.94 -16.79 1.90
C ARG A 271 12.81 -17.70 1.04
N ALA A 272 13.36 -18.79 1.58
CA ALA A 272 14.18 -19.74 0.83
C ALA A 272 13.45 -20.32 -0.38
N GLY A 273 12.13 -20.49 -0.29
CA GLY A 273 11.28 -20.94 -1.39
C GLY A 273 11.11 -19.93 -2.54
N ARG A 274 11.51 -18.64 -2.38
CA ARG A 274 11.39 -17.60 -3.40
C ARG A 274 12.64 -17.61 -4.28
N TRP A 275 12.44 -17.72 -5.61
CA TRP A 275 13.54 -17.79 -6.59
C TRP A 275 14.63 -18.75 -6.12
N TRP A 276 14.21 -19.94 -5.73
CA TRP A 276 15.02 -20.97 -5.06
C TRP A 276 16.22 -21.45 -5.88
N TRP A 277 16.21 -21.22 -7.20
CA TRP A 277 17.31 -21.53 -8.11
C TRP A 277 18.42 -20.46 -8.14
N GLU A 278 18.20 -19.28 -7.56
CA GLU A 278 19.22 -18.23 -7.48
C GLU A 278 20.12 -18.47 -6.26
N SER A 279 21.44 -18.57 -6.54
CA SER A 279 22.45 -18.74 -5.48
C SER A 279 22.68 -17.46 -4.65
N ASP A 280 22.51 -16.29 -5.26
CA ASP A 280 22.65 -15.01 -4.57
C ASP A 280 21.36 -14.65 -3.81
N THR A 281 21.44 -14.70 -2.49
CA THR A 281 20.32 -14.38 -1.59
C THR A 281 20.18 -12.89 -1.31
N SER A 282 21.21 -12.08 -1.63
CA SER A 282 21.25 -10.64 -1.30
C SER A 282 20.24 -9.81 -2.08
N HIS A 283 19.70 -10.33 -3.18
CA HIS A 283 18.82 -9.61 -4.10
C HIS A 283 17.43 -10.26 -4.29
N LYS A 284 17.00 -11.11 -3.35
CA LYS A 284 15.70 -11.79 -3.41
C LYS A 284 14.51 -10.88 -3.09
N GLU A 285 14.37 -9.79 -3.84
CA GLU A 285 13.19 -8.90 -3.81
C GLU A 285 12.61 -8.73 -5.23
N CYS A 286 11.28 -8.54 -5.30
CA CYS A 286 10.56 -8.51 -6.59
C CYS A 286 10.47 -7.12 -7.23
N GLY A 287 11.14 -6.13 -6.70
CA GLY A 287 11.12 -4.77 -7.24
C GLY A 287 9.88 -3.94 -6.90
N LEU A 288 8.78 -4.54 -6.41
CA LEU A 288 7.56 -3.79 -6.03
C LEU A 288 7.76 -2.83 -4.86
N HIS A 289 8.73 -3.13 -4.00
CA HIS A 289 9.03 -2.35 -2.80
C HIS A 289 10.47 -1.82 -2.81
N TRP A 290 11.14 -1.91 -3.95
CA TRP A 290 12.52 -1.48 -4.09
C TRP A 290 12.59 0.02 -4.36
N ASP A 291 13.25 0.75 -3.48
CA ASP A 291 13.53 2.16 -3.64
C ASP A 291 14.97 2.36 -4.13
N PRO A 292 15.18 2.84 -5.36
CA PRO A 292 16.51 3.06 -5.91
C PRO A 292 17.31 4.11 -5.14
N THR A 293 16.66 4.97 -4.36
CA THR A 293 17.32 6.01 -3.56
C THR A 293 17.87 5.48 -2.24
N LYS A 294 17.35 4.35 -1.76
CA LYS A 294 17.84 3.64 -0.57
C LYS A 294 18.97 2.66 -0.91
N ARG A 295 20.00 3.11 -1.62
CA ARG A 295 21.23 2.31 -1.76
C ARG A 295 21.80 2.07 -0.37
N THR A 296 21.69 0.84 0.13
CA THR A 296 22.52 0.38 1.23
C THR A 296 23.98 0.58 0.80
N LYS A 297 24.68 1.51 1.45
CA LYS A 297 26.13 1.57 1.38
C LYS A 297 26.61 0.22 1.95
N SER A 298 26.88 -0.73 1.08
CA SER A 298 27.67 -1.91 1.43
C SER A 298 29.07 -1.38 1.80
N ARG A 299 29.39 -1.51 3.06
CA ARG A 299 30.80 -1.45 3.52
C ARG A 299 31.47 -2.77 3.15
#